data_d73915d47d916a7d394d35513ce195da
#
_entry.id   d73915d47d916a7d394d35513ce195da
#
_cell.length_a   1.000
_cell.length_b   1.000
_cell.length_c   1.000
_cell.angle_alpha   90.00
_cell.angle_beta   90.00
_cell.angle_gamma   90.00
#
_symmetry.space_group_name_H-M   'P 1'
#
loop_
_entity.id
_entity.type
_entity.pdbx_description
1 polymer ?
#
loop_
_entity_poly.entity_id
_entity_poly.type
_entity_poly.pdbx_seq_one_letter_code
_entity_poly.pdbx_strand_id
1 'polypeptide(L)'
;MELSLRIRITDGLTADLNYGFTRATFRDYIFTDKDENSQIVKTDCKDNFIPYTPRHTVSLGLQYTKLLHRKMIDQFIASAQFTGAGKIFWTEKNDISQPFYGLVNAKVGIRKGIVNLNLWSRNITNTDYQAFYFESFNQSFIQKGKPFQIGGEITVTF
;
A
#
# COMPACT_ATOMS: atom_id res chain seq x y z
N MET A 1 -3.36 -17.37 2.29
CA MET A 1 -2.12 -17.87 1.65
C MET A 1 -1.15 -16.71 1.56
N GLU A 2 0.09 -16.93 1.96
CA GLU A 2 1.13 -15.90 1.89
C GLU A 2 2.38 -16.51 1.26
N LEU A 3 3.08 -15.73 0.44
CA LEU A 3 4.34 -16.06 -0.19
C LEU A 3 5.31 -14.90 0.05
N SER A 4 6.49 -15.21 0.57
CA SER A 4 7.58 -14.26 0.72
C SER A 4 8.86 -14.85 0.15
N LEU A 5 9.51 -14.08 -0.70
CA LEU A 5 10.77 -14.47 -1.35
C LEU A 5 11.76 -13.32 -1.26
N ARG A 6 12.96 -13.59 -0.80
CA ARG A 6 14.09 -12.65 -0.84
C ARG A 6 15.24 -13.27 -1.60
N ILE A 7 15.73 -12.54 -2.58
CA ILE A 7 16.82 -12.99 -3.45
C ILE A 7 17.94 -11.95 -3.41
N ARG A 8 19.16 -12.43 -3.16
CA ARG A 8 20.39 -11.66 -3.40
C ARG A 8 20.83 -11.89 -4.83
N ILE A 9 20.65 -10.90 -5.68
CA ILE A 9 20.97 -10.99 -7.12
C ILE A 9 22.46 -10.83 -7.34
N THR A 10 23.08 -9.86 -6.64
CA THR A 10 24.52 -9.62 -6.61
C THR A 10 24.95 -9.22 -5.21
N ASP A 11 26.24 -8.99 -4.97
CA ASP A 11 26.75 -8.54 -3.66
C ASP A 11 26.16 -7.19 -3.20
N GLY A 12 25.64 -6.39 -4.11
CA GLY A 12 25.03 -5.13 -3.78
C GLY A 12 23.53 -5.03 -4.06
N LEU A 13 22.92 -6.01 -4.75
CA LEU A 13 21.53 -5.95 -5.20
C LEU A 13 20.69 -7.05 -4.58
N THR A 14 19.66 -6.65 -3.87
CA THR A 14 18.67 -7.56 -3.27
C THR A 14 17.26 -7.23 -3.82
N ALA A 15 16.47 -8.26 -4.08
CA ALA A 15 15.05 -8.16 -4.43
C ALA A 15 14.20 -8.88 -3.41
N ASP A 16 13.04 -8.29 -3.11
CA ASP A 16 12.00 -8.85 -2.23
C ASP A 16 10.70 -8.97 -3.01
N LEU A 17 10.02 -10.10 -2.89
CA LEU A 17 8.67 -10.32 -3.38
C LEU A 17 7.80 -10.80 -2.23
N ASN A 18 6.69 -10.12 -1.98
CA ASN A 18 5.67 -10.60 -1.06
C ASN A 18 4.32 -10.59 -1.77
N TYR A 19 3.57 -11.66 -1.60
CA TYR A 19 2.22 -11.80 -2.14
C TYR A 19 1.31 -12.40 -1.10
N GLY A 20 0.16 -11.78 -0.90
CA GLY A 20 -0.90 -12.24 -0.02
C GLY A 20 -2.18 -12.51 -0.80
N PHE A 21 -2.86 -13.60 -0.47
CA PHE A 21 -4.20 -13.92 -0.94
C PHE A 21 -5.11 -14.22 0.23
N THR A 22 -6.22 -13.47 0.32
CA THR A 22 -7.25 -13.62 1.35
C THR A 22 -8.61 -13.76 0.69
N ARG A 23 -9.34 -14.82 1.02
CA ARG A 23 -10.76 -14.97 0.67
C ARG A 23 -11.57 -14.98 1.95
N ALA A 24 -12.17 -13.86 2.26
CA ALA A 24 -13.04 -13.67 3.41
C ALA A 24 -14.43 -13.26 2.91
N THR A 25 -15.45 -14.07 3.21
CA THR A 25 -16.84 -13.82 2.83
C THR A 25 -17.74 -14.05 4.02
N PHE A 26 -18.89 -13.41 4.02
CA PHE A 26 -19.94 -13.68 5.01
C PHE A 26 -20.52 -15.07 4.76
N ARG A 27 -20.66 -15.86 5.82
CA ARG A 27 -21.34 -17.15 5.76
C ARG A 27 -22.85 -17.00 5.89
N ASP A 28 -23.27 -16.10 6.80
CA ASP A 28 -24.66 -15.79 7.09
C ASP A 28 -24.70 -14.38 7.68
N TYR A 29 -25.18 -13.41 6.92
CA TYR A 29 -25.25 -12.01 7.35
C TYR A 29 -26.36 -11.28 6.62
N ILE A 30 -27.34 -10.76 7.37
CA ILE A 30 -28.42 -9.92 6.86
C ILE A 30 -28.15 -8.48 7.29
N PHE A 31 -27.83 -7.64 6.31
CA PHE A 31 -27.71 -6.21 6.51
C PHE A 31 -29.11 -5.59 6.62
N THR A 32 -29.32 -4.79 7.64
CA THR A 32 -30.61 -4.13 7.90
C THR A 32 -30.43 -2.63 7.85
N ASP A 33 -31.17 -1.97 6.99
CA ASP A 33 -31.13 -0.51 6.79
C ASP A 33 -32.55 0.05 6.71
N LYS A 34 -32.69 1.37 6.66
CA LYS A 34 -33.94 2.07 6.39
C LYS A 34 -33.88 2.70 5.01
N ASP A 35 -34.96 2.53 4.25
CA ASP A 35 -35.12 3.23 2.97
C ASP A 35 -35.49 4.71 3.18
N GLU A 36 -35.63 5.43 2.07
CA GLU A 36 -36.05 6.84 2.05
C GLU A 36 -37.41 7.09 2.74
N ASN A 37 -38.25 6.08 2.82
CA ASN A 37 -39.57 6.10 3.48
C ASN A 37 -39.52 5.60 4.94
N SER A 38 -38.30 5.45 5.50
CA SER A 38 -38.06 4.91 6.86
C SER A 38 -38.55 3.46 7.06
N GLN A 39 -38.76 2.72 5.97
CA GLN A 39 -39.12 1.33 6.04
C GLN A 39 -37.85 0.46 6.20
N ILE A 40 -37.94 -0.59 6.99
CA ILE A 40 -36.83 -1.52 7.23
C ILE A 40 -36.61 -2.37 5.98
N VAL A 41 -35.46 -2.23 5.35
CA VAL A 41 -35.00 -3.06 4.24
C VAL A 41 -33.95 -4.04 4.76
N LYS A 42 -34.13 -5.31 4.44
CA LYS A 42 -33.17 -6.38 4.75
C LYS A 42 -32.50 -6.86 3.46
N THR A 43 -31.20 -6.84 3.43
CA THR A 43 -30.39 -7.34 2.31
C THR A 43 -29.60 -8.56 2.78
N ASP A 44 -29.75 -9.67 2.08
CA ASP A 44 -28.91 -10.85 2.31
C ASP A 44 -27.53 -10.59 1.70
N CYS A 45 -26.52 -10.57 2.56
CA CYS A 45 -25.12 -10.38 2.18
C CYS A 45 -24.31 -11.68 2.23
N LYS A 46 -24.97 -12.83 2.24
CA LYS A 46 -24.31 -14.14 2.17
C LYS A 46 -23.39 -14.19 0.96
N ASP A 47 -22.21 -14.78 1.12
CA ASP A 47 -21.15 -14.91 0.12
C ASP A 47 -20.51 -13.59 -0.34
N ASN A 48 -21.01 -12.42 0.08
CA ASN A 48 -20.35 -11.14 -0.13
C ASN A 48 -18.99 -11.10 0.57
N PHE A 49 -18.05 -10.38 -0.02
CA PHE A 49 -16.73 -10.17 0.59
C PHE A 49 -16.83 -9.26 1.81
N ILE A 50 -16.04 -9.58 2.83
CA ILE A 50 -15.91 -8.74 4.01
C ILE A 50 -15.27 -7.40 3.61
N PRO A 51 -15.89 -6.27 4.00
CA PRO A 51 -15.35 -4.93 3.71
C PRO A 51 -13.91 -4.73 4.19
N TYR A 52 -13.22 -3.76 3.59
CA TYR A 52 -11.86 -3.33 3.91
C TYR A 52 -10.78 -4.40 3.75
N THR A 53 -11.10 -5.53 3.14
CA THR A 53 -10.17 -6.65 2.97
C THR A 53 -9.84 -6.86 1.50
N PRO A 54 -8.64 -6.46 1.03
CA PRO A 54 -8.22 -6.76 -0.33
C PRO A 54 -7.99 -8.26 -0.52
N ARG A 55 -8.48 -8.82 -1.63
CA ARG A 55 -8.26 -10.24 -1.95
C ARG A 55 -6.80 -10.55 -2.26
N HIS A 56 -6.10 -9.61 -2.86
CA HIS A 56 -4.72 -9.75 -3.28
C HIS A 56 -3.91 -8.57 -2.76
N THR A 57 -2.75 -8.84 -2.23
CA THR A 57 -1.74 -7.83 -1.92
C THR A 57 -0.43 -8.25 -2.54
N VAL A 58 0.31 -7.29 -3.08
CA VAL A 58 1.63 -7.54 -3.65
C VAL A 58 2.60 -6.46 -3.20
N SER A 59 3.83 -6.86 -2.91
CA SER A 59 4.93 -5.93 -2.68
C SER A 59 6.18 -6.45 -3.39
N LEU A 60 6.79 -5.59 -4.19
CA LEU A 60 8.06 -5.84 -4.86
C LEU A 60 9.05 -4.79 -4.37
N GLY A 61 10.19 -5.21 -3.86
CA GLY A 61 11.27 -4.35 -3.40
C GLY A 61 12.55 -4.63 -4.15
N LEU A 62 13.28 -3.57 -4.49
CA LEU A 62 14.66 -3.64 -4.98
C LEU A 62 15.52 -2.73 -4.12
N GLN A 63 16.63 -3.24 -3.64
CA GLN A 63 17.61 -2.48 -2.88
C GLN A 63 19.01 -2.69 -3.46
N TYR A 64 19.65 -1.61 -3.80
CA TYR A 64 21.03 -1.60 -4.25
C TYR A 64 21.90 -0.84 -3.26
N THR A 65 23.02 -1.45 -2.87
CA THR A 65 24.00 -0.85 -1.96
C THR A 65 25.40 -1.04 -2.55
N LYS A 66 26.15 0.03 -2.65
CA LYS A 66 27.53 -0.01 -3.14
C LYS A 66 28.45 0.76 -2.19
N LEU A 67 29.50 0.07 -1.72
CA LEU A 67 30.60 0.69 -0.99
C LEU A 67 31.54 1.32 -2.01
N LEU A 68 31.82 2.60 -1.86
CA LEU A 68 32.60 3.38 -2.82
C LEU A 68 34.00 3.72 -2.31
N HIS A 69 34.21 3.79 -0.99
CA HIS A 69 35.47 4.11 -0.30
C HIS A 69 36.22 5.31 -0.96
N ARG A 70 35.48 6.33 -1.41
CA ARG A 70 36.03 7.53 -2.03
C ARG A 70 36.13 8.68 -1.03
N LYS A 71 36.98 9.68 -1.32
CA LYS A 71 37.14 10.84 -0.44
C LYS A 71 35.82 11.50 -0.01
N MET A 72 34.85 11.57 -0.90
CA MET A 72 33.58 12.29 -0.65
C MET A 72 32.41 11.38 -0.26
N ILE A 73 32.44 10.09 -0.59
CA ILE A 73 31.31 9.18 -0.39
C ILE A 73 31.85 7.80 -0.01
N ASP A 74 31.33 7.25 1.09
CA ASP A 74 31.70 5.92 1.55
C ASP A 74 30.73 4.87 1.00
N GLN A 75 29.43 5.23 0.88
CA GLN A 75 28.42 4.29 0.46
C GLN A 75 27.32 5.01 -0.34
N PHE A 76 26.83 4.34 -1.35
CA PHE A 76 25.64 4.70 -2.10
C PHE A 76 24.55 3.65 -1.85
N ILE A 77 23.30 4.11 -1.64
CA ILE A 77 22.14 3.27 -1.45
C ILE A 77 21.03 3.77 -2.37
N ALA A 78 20.39 2.84 -3.09
CA ALA A 78 19.19 3.13 -3.85
C ALA A 78 18.16 2.05 -3.57
N SER A 79 16.89 2.40 -3.43
CA SER A 79 15.80 1.44 -3.30
C SER A 79 14.58 1.91 -4.07
N ALA A 80 13.85 0.93 -4.59
CA ALA A 80 12.54 1.12 -5.20
C ALA A 80 11.58 0.08 -4.65
N GLN A 81 10.35 0.46 -4.43
CA GLN A 81 9.31 -0.42 -3.93
C GLN A 81 8.01 -0.19 -4.71
N PHE A 82 7.42 -1.26 -5.19
CA PHE A 82 6.05 -1.31 -5.66
C PHE A 82 5.18 -1.99 -4.60
N THR A 83 4.03 -1.41 -4.28
CA THR A 83 3.00 -2.05 -3.46
C THR A 83 1.67 -1.97 -4.19
N GLY A 84 0.93 -3.07 -4.21
CA GLY A 84 -0.38 -3.13 -4.85
C GLY A 84 -1.41 -3.79 -3.95
N ALA A 85 -2.63 -3.26 -3.98
CA ALA A 85 -3.79 -3.86 -3.34
C ALA A 85 -4.85 -4.17 -4.40
N GLY A 86 -5.39 -5.39 -4.36
CA GLY A 86 -6.49 -5.82 -5.19
C GLY A 86 -7.77 -5.07 -4.85
N LYS A 87 -8.86 -5.44 -5.52
CA LYS A 87 -10.17 -4.84 -5.28
C LYS A 87 -10.54 -4.92 -3.79
N ILE A 88 -10.96 -3.79 -3.21
CA ILE A 88 -11.45 -3.65 -1.85
C ILE A 88 -12.91 -3.23 -1.93
N PHE A 89 -13.79 -3.96 -1.27
CA PHE A 89 -15.17 -3.52 -1.05
C PHE A 89 -15.26 -2.69 0.22
N TRP A 90 -16.07 -1.64 0.19
CA TRP A 90 -16.21 -0.73 1.33
C TRP A 90 -17.46 -1.00 2.16
N THR A 91 -18.43 -1.71 1.60
CA THR A 91 -19.75 -1.99 2.20
C THR A 91 -20.00 -3.50 2.25
N GLU A 92 -20.88 -3.93 3.13
CA GLU A 92 -21.33 -5.31 3.26
C GLU A 92 -22.11 -5.77 2.03
N LYS A 93 -22.78 -4.84 1.33
CA LYS A 93 -23.51 -5.11 0.09
C LYS A 93 -22.60 -5.33 -1.12
N ASN A 94 -21.31 -4.98 -0.99
CA ASN A 94 -20.30 -5.01 -2.05
C ASN A 94 -20.63 -4.13 -3.28
N ASP A 95 -21.46 -3.13 -3.11
CA ASP A 95 -21.87 -2.16 -4.14
C ASP A 95 -20.83 -1.07 -4.37
N ILE A 96 -20.08 -0.70 -3.34
CA ILE A 96 -19.03 0.32 -3.41
C ILE A 96 -17.66 -0.32 -3.23
N SER A 97 -16.73 0.01 -4.11
CA SER A 97 -15.40 -0.60 -4.09
C SER A 97 -14.31 0.28 -4.67
N GLN A 98 -13.08 0.08 -4.18
CA GLN A 98 -11.85 0.56 -4.79
C GLN A 98 -11.31 -0.53 -5.71
N PRO A 99 -11.10 -0.27 -7.02
CA PRO A 99 -10.43 -1.22 -7.90
C PRO A 99 -8.96 -1.39 -7.49
N PHE A 100 -8.26 -2.33 -8.13
CA PHE A 100 -6.82 -2.51 -7.93
C PHE A 100 -6.08 -1.17 -8.10
N TYR A 101 -5.17 -0.90 -7.19
CA TYR A 101 -4.22 0.21 -7.32
C TYR A 101 -2.81 -0.22 -6.91
N GLY A 102 -1.81 0.45 -7.52
CA GLY A 102 -0.41 0.22 -7.22
C GLY A 102 0.33 1.53 -6.98
N LEU A 103 1.24 1.52 -6.03
CA LEU A 103 2.06 2.65 -5.63
C LEU A 103 3.53 2.32 -5.83
N VAL A 104 4.27 3.24 -6.42
CA VAL A 104 5.72 3.16 -6.57
C VAL A 104 6.38 4.17 -5.66
N ASN A 105 7.33 3.72 -4.86
CA ASN A 105 8.16 4.54 -3.98
C ASN A 105 9.64 4.33 -4.34
N ALA A 106 10.45 5.35 -4.16
CA ALA A 106 11.90 5.23 -4.33
C ALA A 106 12.64 6.05 -3.29
N LYS A 107 13.87 5.64 -3.01
CA LYS A 107 14.80 6.36 -2.14
C LYS A 107 16.21 6.20 -2.69
N VAL A 108 16.96 7.30 -2.71
CA VAL A 108 18.40 7.28 -2.98
C VAL A 108 19.12 7.97 -1.83
N GLY A 109 20.28 7.45 -1.47
CA GLY A 109 21.04 7.98 -0.36
C GLY A 109 22.54 7.84 -0.55
N ILE A 110 23.28 8.72 0.10
CA ILE A 110 24.73 8.67 0.21
C ILE A 110 25.11 8.75 1.70
N ARG A 111 26.18 8.05 2.05
CA ARG A 111 26.75 8.08 3.39
C ARG A 111 28.19 8.53 3.34
N LYS A 112 28.55 9.42 4.27
CA LYS A 112 29.93 9.80 4.56
C LYS A 112 30.17 9.85 6.07
N GLY A 113 31.02 8.95 6.58
CA GLY A 113 31.28 8.83 8.01
C GLY A 113 29.98 8.65 8.81
N ILE A 114 29.70 9.62 9.67
CA ILE A 114 28.52 9.66 10.54
C ILE A 114 27.27 10.27 9.86
N VAL A 115 27.41 10.85 8.66
CA VAL A 115 26.32 11.58 7.97
C VAL A 115 25.71 10.72 6.87
N ASN A 116 24.37 10.59 6.86
CA ASN A 116 23.60 10.06 5.76
C ASN A 116 22.69 11.16 5.19
N LEU A 117 22.70 11.29 3.88
CA LEU A 117 21.81 12.17 3.11
C LEU A 117 20.90 11.28 2.27
N ASN A 118 19.60 11.42 2.39
CA ASN A 118 18.62 10.65 1.64
C ASN A 118 17.65 11.59 0.92
N LEU A 119 17.33 11.25 -0.31
CA LEU A 119 16.20 11.79 -1.06
C LEU A 119 15.19 10.66 -1.27
N TRP A 120 13.93 10.90 -0.94
CA TRP A 120 12.88 9.92 -1.10
C TRP A 120 11.70 10.49 -1.87
N SER A 121 10.98 9.60 -2.54
CA SER A 121 9.73 9.91 -3.21
C SER A 121 8.71 8.81 -2.93
N ARG A 122 7.44 9.20 -2.76
CA ARG A 122 6.30 8.32 -2.56
C ARG A 122 5.25 8.58 -3.62
N ASN A 123 4.56 7.50 -4.02
CA ASN A 123 3.55 7.55 -5.08
C ASN A 123 4.08 8.29 -6.33
N ILE A 124 5.21 7.84 -6.87
CA ILE A 124 5.89 8.48 -8.02
C ILE A 124 4.99 8.54 -9.25
N THR A 125 4.12 7.55 -9.42
CA THR A 125 3.14 7.46 -10.51
C THR A 125 1.96 8.41 -10.34
N ASN A 126 1.89 9.10 -9.18
CA ASN A 126 0.76 9.95 -8.78
C ASN A 126 -0.60 9.24 -8.96
N THR A 127 -0.64 7.95 -8.60
CA THR A 127 -1.85 7.14 -8.66
C THR A 127 -2.92 7.71 -7.74
N ASP A 128 -4.11 8.00 -8.27
CA ASP A 128 -5.28 8.38 -7.48
C ASP A 128 -5.97 7.10 -6.97
N TYR A 129 -6.26 7.05 -5.68
CA TYR A 129 -6.92 5.94 -5.03
C TYR A 129 -7.68 6.38 -3.79
N GLN A 130 -8.70 5.62 -3.43
CA GLN A 130 -9.43 5.81 -2.18
C GLN A 130 -8.72 5.02 -1.08
N ALA A 131 -8.24 5.72 -0.06
CA ALA A 131 -7.59 5.10 1.10
C ALA A 131 -8.61 4.57 2.12
N PHE A 132 -9.77 5.21 2.17
CA PHE A 132 -10.86 4.85 3.09
C PHE A 132 -12.19 5.37 2.58
N TYR A 133 -13.27 4.66 2.89
CA TYR A 133 -14.65 5.04 2.62
C TYR A 133 -15.52 4.63 3.82
N PHE A 134 -16.48 5.45 4.18
CA PHE A 134 -17.50 5.08 5.15
C PHE A 134 -18.77 5.91 4.90
N GLU A 135 -19.90 5.39 5.36
CA GLU A 135 -21.20 6.05 5.33
C GLU A 135 -21.64 6.45 6.75
N SER A 136 -22.17 7.65 6.91
CA SER A 136 -22.73 8.12 8.15
C SER A 136 -23.77 9.20 7.88
N PHE A 137 -24.89 9.19 8.60
CA PHE A 137 -25.99 10.16 8.45
C PHE A 137 -26.49 10.31 7.00
N ASN A 138 -26.68 9.22 6.29
CA ASN A 138 -27.05 9.18 4.87
C ASN A 138 -26.10 9.97 3.95
N GLN A 139 -24.84 10.11 4.34
CA GLN A 139 -23.78 10.73 3.54
C GLN A 139 -22.60 9.79 3.39
N SER A 140 -21.97 9.86 2.24
CA SER A 140 -20.77 9.09 1.92
C SER A 140 -19.52 9.94 2.09
N PHE A 141 -18.53 9.41 2.78
CA PHE A 141 -17.25 10.06 3.04
C PHE A 141 -16.12 9.26 2.42
N ILE A 142 -15.30 9.94 1.63
CA ILE A 142 -14.14 9.33 0.95
C ILE A 142 -12.87 10.03 1.42
N GLN A 143 -11.92 9.27 1.92
CA GLN A 143 -10.56 9.75 2.11
C GLN A 143 -9.71 9.34 0.92
N LYS A 144 -9.23 10.32 0.15
CA LYS A 144 -8.27 10.07 -0.92
C LYS A 144 -6.90 9.69 -0.36
N GLY A 145 -6.22 8.83 -1.09
CA GLY A 145 -4.83 8.51 -0.82
C GLY A 145 -3.89 9.71 -1.02
N LYS A 146 -2.70 9.62 -0.47
CA LYS A 146 -1.71 10.69 -0.62
C LYS A 146 -1.20 10.75 -2.07
N PRO A 147 -1.19 11.94 -2.69
CA PRO A 147 -0.63 12.12 -4.03
C PRO A 147 0.90 11.94 -4.02
N PHE A 148 1.53 12.22 -5.13
CA PHE A 148 2.98 12.28 -5.23
C PHE A 148 3.60 13.15 -4.13
N GLN A 149 4.62 12.61 -3.48
CA GLN A 149 5.38 13.30 -2.43
C GLN A 149 6.88 13.10 -2.68
N ILE A 150 7.66 14.13 -2.39
CA ILE A 150 9.13 14.11 -2.40
C ILE A 150 9.66 14.78 -1.15
N GLY A 151 10.77 14.28 -0.61
CA GLY A 151 11.41 14.88 0.54
C GLY A 151 12.85 14.45 0.71
N GLY A 152 13.58 15.21 1.52
CA GLY A 152 14.95 14.95 1.92
C GLY A 152 15.04 14.63 3.41
N GLU A 153 16.06 13.85 3.78
CA GLU A 153 16.35 13.46 5.15
C GLU A 153 17.87 13.51 5.38
N ILE A 154 18.28 14.11 6.46
CA ILE A 154 19.66 14.12 6.94
C ILE A 154 19.70 13.41 8.29
N THR A 155 20.51 12.36 8.39
CA THR A 155 20.72 11.61 9.63
C THR A 155 22.18 11.70 10.05
N VAL A 156 22.43 12.07 11.29
CA VAL A 156 23.75 12.08 11.91
C VAL A 156 23.76 11.06 13.03
N THR A 157 24.70 10.11 12.98
CA THR A 157 24.85 9.05 13.99
C THR A 157 26.10 9.32 14.81
N PHE A 158 25.97 9.58 16.09
CA PHE A 158 27.06 9.84 17.04
C PHE A 158 27.54 8.56 17.69
#